data_3f2032596f815149d840107830843758
#
_entry.id   3f2032596f815149d840107830843758
#
_cell.length_a   1.000
_cell.length_b   1.000
_cell.length_c   1.000
_cell.angle_alpha   90.00
_cell.angle_beta   90.00
_cell.angle_gamma   90.00
#
_symmetry.space_group_name_H-M   'P 1'
#
loop_
_entity.id
_entity.type
_entity.pdbx_description
1 polymer ?
#
loop_
_entity_poly.entity_id
_entity_poly.type
_entity_poly.pdbx_seq_one_letter_code
_entity_poly.pdbx_strand_id
1 'polypeptide(L)'
;MNLTSGPQILVGSSLGGWISLLFTRLYPQKVAGLIGIAAAPDFTSKYSTNNLTLEQRRELKNTGKLSFHSEYFEQPLTITQKLIEDGNKNLVLTEEQNINCPVRLFHGSLDEDVPISTSIEILKKMRSYDMHLQIIKGIDHRFSTPECLQLIKDAIEHVSLAYKYPHKDNNKA
;
A
#
# COMPACT_ATOMS: atom_id res chain seq x y z
N MET A 1 -25.03 -5.82 -9.64
CA MET A 1 -24.56 -5.21 -10.89
C MET A 1 -23.05 -5.32 -10.92
N ASN A 2 -22.46 -6.05 -11.87
CA ASN A 2 -21.02 -6.09 -12.01
C ASN A 2 -20.59 -4.80 -12.73
N LEU A 3 -19.87 -3.92 -12.04
CA LEU A 3 -19.37 -2.66 -12.61
C LEU A 3 -18.20 -2.88 -13.57
N THR A 4 -17.50 -4.03 -13.46
CA THR A 4 -16.31 -4.35 -14.24
C THR A 4 -16.34 -5.81 -14.68
N SER A 5 -15.64 -6.12 -15.77
CA SER A 5 -15.42 -7.48 -16.26
C SER A 5 -13.92 -7.79 -16.32
N GLY A 6 -13.52 -9.02 -16.00
CA GLY A 6 -12.13 -9.47 -16.00
C GLY A 6 -11.30 -8.95 -14.82
N PRO A 7 -9.99 -9.29 -14.79
CA PRO A 7 -9.07 -8.81 -13.78
C PRO A 7 -8.83 -7.29 -13.86
N GLN A 8 -8.65 -6.66 -12.71
CA GLN A 8 -8.54 -5.20 -12.57
C GLN A 8 -7.11 -4.78 -12.22
N ILE A 9 -6.72 -3.57 -12.64
CA ILE A 9 -5.53 -2.89 -12.12
C ILE A 9 -5.97 -2.13 -10.89
N LEU A 10 -5.35 -2.43 -9.75
CA LEU A 10 -5.61 -1.76 -8.49
C LEU A 10 -4.63 -0.60 -8.32
N VAL A 11 -5.17 0.58 -7.99
CA VAL A 11 -4.38 1.76 -7.63
C VAL A 11 -4.73 2.14 -6.20
N GLY A 12 -3.77 2.05 -5.30
CA GLY A 12 -3.99 2.31 -3.88
C GLY A 12 -2.95 3.24 -3.28
N SER A 13 -3.40 4.30 -2.62
CA SER A 13 -2.55 5.22 -1.85
C SER A 13 -2.67 4.95 -0.36
N SER A 14 -1.55 5.03 0.37
CA SER A 14 -1.51 4.88 1.83
C SER A 14 -2.22 3.61 2.30
N LEU A 15 -3.25 3.71 3.15
CA LEU A 15 -4.13 2.59 3.55
C LEU A 15 -4.72 1.85 2.34
N GLY A 16 -5.08 2.57 1.26
CA GLY A 16 -5.57 1.98 0.02
C GLY A 16 -4.55 1.04 -0.63
N GLY A 17 -3.26 1.33 -0.49
CA GLY A 17 -2.17 0.44 -0.90
C GLY A 17 -2.17 -0.87 -0.11
N TRP A 18 -2.38 -0.81 1.21
CA TRP A 18 -2.51 -2.02 2.04
C TRP A 18 -3.72 -2.87 1.64
N ILE A 19 -4.89 -2.23 1.48
CA ILE A 19 -6.12 -2.91 1.03
C ILE A 19 -5.89 -3.59 -0.32
N SER A 20 -5.18 -2.92 -1.25
CA SER A 20 -4.87 -3.47 -2.56
C SER A 20 -3.93 -4.68 -2.48
N LEU A 21 -2.93 -4.67 -1.60
CA LEU A 21 -2.06 -5.82 -1.33
C LEU A 21 -2.85 -7.00 -0.74
N LEU A 22 -3.72 -6.74 0.24
CA LEU A 22 -4.61 -7.75 0.82
C LEU A 22 -5.53 -8.36 -0.23
N PHE A 23 -6.16 -7.54 -1.06
CA PHE A 23 -7.04 -8.02 -2.12
C PHE A 23 -6.28 -8.87 -3.13
N THR A 24 -5.07 -8.44 -3.53
CA THR A 24 -4.22 -9.19 -4.46
C THR A 24 -3.82 -10.55 -3.90
N ARG A 25 -3.51 -10.62 -2.60
CA ARG A 25 -3.22 -11.89 -1.91
C ARG A 25 -4.41 -12.82 -1.89
N LEU A 26 -5.61 -12.31 -1.59
CA LEU A 26 -6.83 -13.12 -1.45
C LEU A 26 -7.46 -13.51 -2.78
N TYR A 27 -7.31 -12.67 -3.81
CA TYR A 27 -7.97 -12.84 -5.11
C TYR A 27 -7.01 -12.60 -6.29
N PRO A 28 -5.87 -13.30 -6.37
CA PRO A 28 -4.84 -13.04 -7.38
C PRO A 28 -5.38 -13.11 -8.82
N GLN A 29 -6.36 -14.00 -9.09
CA GLN A 29 -6.99 -14.15 -10.40
C GLN A 29 -7.85 -12.94 -10.81
N LYS A 30 -8.19 -12.03 -9.88
CA LYS A 30 -8.96 -10.82 -10.14
C LYS A 30 -8.10 -9.57 -10.33
N VAL A 31 -6.77 -9.71 -10.23
CA VAL A 31 -5.84 -8.59 -10.29
C VAL A 31 -4.92 -8.73 -11.49
N ALA A 32 -5.01 -7.78 -12.41
CA ALA A 32 -4.16 -7.66 -13.58
C ALA A 32 -2.85 -6.90 -13.28
N GLY A 33 -2.84 -6.08 -12.25
CA GLY A 33 -1.69 -5.31 -11.80
C GLY A 33 -1.97 -4.48 -10.56
N LEU A 34 -0.91 -4.05 -9.89
CA LEU A 34 -0.97 -3.28 -8.65
C LEU A 34 -0.10 -2.03 -8.75
N ILE A 35 -0.67 -0.90 -8.36
CA ILE A 35 0.05 0.38 -8.23
C ILE A 35 -0.14 0.87 -6.80
N GLY A 36 0.95 0.93 -6.04
CA GLY A 36 0.99 1.42 -4.67
C GLY A 36 1.65 2.80 -4.59
N ILE A 37 0.98 3.75 -3.96
CA ILE A 37 1.47 5.12 -3.77
C ILE A 37 1.60 5.36 -2.28
N ALA A 38 2.84 5.55 -1.78
CA ALA A 38 3.10 5.69 -0.35
C ALA A 38 2.32 4.65 0.48
N ALA A 39 2.28 3.40 -0.01
CA ALA A 39 1.47 2.34 0.58
C ALA A 39 1.89 2.08 2.03
N ALA A 40 0.90 1.97 2.93
CA ALA A 40 1.10 1.83 4.37
C ALA A 40 0.59 0.48 4.90
N PRO A 41 1.12 -0.66 4.40
CA PRO A 41 0.74 -1.96 4.95
C PRO A 41 1.18 -2.07 6.40
N ASP A 42 0.41 -2.84 7.15
CA ASP A 42 0.73 -3.24 8.54
C ASP A 42 0.92 -2.06 9.52
N PHE A 43 0.49 -0.83 9.15
CA PHE A 43 0.69 0.35 9.99
C PHE A 43 0.02 0.22 11.37
N THR A 44 -0.98 -0.65 11.50
CA THR A 44 -1.66 -0.89 12.78
C THR A 44 -0.75 -1.58 13.81
N SER A 45 0.30 -2.28 13.37
CA SER A 45 1.24 -2.97 14.27
C SER A 45 1.97 -2.01 15.23
N LYS A 46 2.17 -0.75 14.80
CA LYS A 46 2.76 0.30 15.66
C LYS A 46 1.86 0.69 16.84
N TYR A 47 0.55 0.39 16.76
CA TYR A 47 -0.42 0.64 17.82
C TYR A 47 -0.72 -0.60 18.67
N SER A 48 0.14 -1.61 18.64
CA SER A 48 0.05 -2.74 19.58
C SER A 48 0.19 -2.22 21.02
N THR A 49 -0.41 -2.91 21.97
CA THR A 49 -0.44 -2.50 23.38
C THR A 49 0.95 -2.19 23.94
N ASN A 50 1.97 -2.90 23.47
CA ASN A 50 3.36 -2.71 23.95
C ASN A 50 3.98 -1.41 23.43
N ASN A 51 3.54 -0.89 22.31
CA ASN A 51 4.08 0.30 21.65
C ASN A 51 3.37 1.61 22.06
N LEU A 52 2.17 1.51 22.69
CA LEU A 52 1.42 2.67 23.14
C LEU A 52 1.94 3.21 24.46
N THR A 53 1.92 4.54 24.62
CA THR A 53 2.14 5.19 25.91
C THR A 53 1.03 4.84 26.90
N LEU A 54 1.25 5.09 28.18
CA LEU A 54 0.22 4.89 29.21
C LEU A 54 -1.03 5.75 28.96
N GLU A 55 -0.82 6.98 28.46
CA GLU A 55 -1.91 7.89 28.12
C GLU A 55 -2.71 7.38 26.93
N GLN A 56 -2.05 6.99 25.86
CA GLN A 56 -2.70 6.39 24.67
C GLN A 56 -3.48 5.12 25.00
N ARG A 57 -2.94 4.26 25.89
CA ARG A 57 -3.68 3.07 26.36
C ARG A 57 -4.94 3.43 27.11
N ARG A 58 -4.90 4.47 27.97
CA ARG A 58 -6.06 4.96 28.70
C ARG A 58 -7.08 5.58 27.74
N GLU A 59 -6.64 6.39 26.80
CA GLU A 59 -7.48 6.99 25.78
C GLU A 59 -8.21 5.89 24.97
N LEU A 60 -7.44 4.94 24.40
CA LEU A 60 -7.99 3.84 23.63
C LEU A 60 -9.01 3.01 24.42
N LYS A 61 -8.70 2.70 25.69
CA LYS A 61 -9.60 1.96 26.58
C LYS A 61 -10.90 2.71 26.90
N ASN A 62 -10.83 4.04 27.10
CA ASN A 62 -11.96 4.85 27.52
C ASN A 62 -12.83 5.30 26.34
N THR A 63 -12.23 5.55 25.16
CA THR A 63 -12.92 6.15 24.02
C THR A 63 -13.06 5.20 22.83
N GLY A 64 -12.33 4.07 22.83
CA GLY A 64 -12.27 3.13 21.72
C GLY A 64 -11.48 3.66 20.51
N LYS A 65 -10.75 4.78 20.64
CA LYS A 65 -10.04 5.42 19.55
C LYS A 65 -8.82 6.19 20.03
N LEU A 66 -7.87 6.42 19.11
CA LEU A 66 -6.76 7.35 19.24
C LEU A 66 -6.91 8.44 18.19
N SER A 67 -6.58 9.68 18.54
CA SER A 67 -6.64 10.82 17.63
C SER A 67 -5.24 11.40 17.44
N PHE A 68 -4.82 11.59 16.18
CA PHE A 68 -3.52 12.13 15.82
C PHE A 68 -3.69 13.38 14.97
N HIS A 69 -2.90 14.39 15.26
CA HIS A 69 -2.82 15.54 14.37
C HIS A 69 -2.18 15.10 13.04
N SER A 70 -2.74 15.58 11.93
CA SER A 70 -2.19 15.36 10.60
C SER A 70 -2.10 16.70 9.88
N GLU A 71 -0.97 16.99 9.26
CA GLU A 71 -0.79 18.19 8.45
C GLU A 71 -1.56 18.12 7.11
N TYR A 72 -1.98 16.92 6.71
CA TYR A 72 -2.69 16.68 5.46
C TYR A 72 -4.22 16.78 5.57
N PHE A 73 -4.76 16.76 6.79
CA PHE A 73 -6.20 16.79 7.02
C PHE A 73 -6.57 17.86 8.05
N GLU A 74 -7.63 18.62 7.78
CA GLU A 74 -8.17 19.60 8.73
C GLU A 74 -8.69 18.94 10.02
N GLN A 75 -9.18 17.70 9.92
CA GLN A 75 -9.65 16.92 11.05
C GLN A 75 -8.58 15.95 11.53
N PRO A 76 -8.46 15.69 12.83
CA PRO A 76 -7.53 14.70 13.36
C PRO A 76 -7.77 13.32 12.75
N LEU A 77 -6.70 12.63 12.37
CA LEU A 77 -6.75 11.25 11.95
C LEU A 77 -7.17 10.39 13.15
N THR A 78 -8.27 9.66 12.99
CA THR A 78 -8.79 8.79 14.04
C THR A 78 -8.51 7.33 13.74
N ILE A 79 -7.84 6.64 14.66
CA ILE A 79 -7.54 5.22 14.59
C ILE A 79 -8.34 4.51 15.67
N THR A 80 -9.31 3.69 15.26
CA THR A 80 -10.18 2.97 16.18
C THR A 80 -9.53 1.68 16.68
N GLN A 81 -9.93 1.23 17.88
CA GLN A 81 -9.52 -0.07 18.40
C GLN A 81 -9.85 -1.19 17.42
N LYS A 82 -11.05 -1.15 16.80
CA LYS A 82 -11.47 -2.12 15.78
C LYS A 82 -10.52 -2.15 14.58
N LEU A 83 -10.06 -0.99 14.08
CA LEU A 83 -9.10 -0.93 12.97
C LEU A 83 -7.76 -1.54 13.38
N ILE A 84 -7.29 -1.29 14.60
CA ILE A 84 -6.04 -1.87 15.12
C ILE A 84 -6.17 -3.40 15.22
N GLU A 85 -7.25 -3.89 15.81
CA GLU A 85 -7.48 -5.32 15.98
C GLU A 85 -7.64 -6.07 14.67
N ASP A 86 -8.39 -5.49 13.72
CA ASP A 86 -8.62 -6.07 12.41
C ASP A 86 -7.35 -6.01 11.55
N GLY A 87 -6.67 -4.87 11.53
CA GLY A 87 -5.41 -4.72 10.80
C GLY A 87 -4.34 -5.71 11.28
N ASN A 88 -4.20 -5.89 12.60
CA ASN A 88 -3.22 -6.84 13.16
C ASN A 88 -3.52 -8.31 12.83
N LYS A 89 -4.73 -8.65 12.40
CA LYS A 89 -5.08 -9.97 11.86
C LYS A 89 -4.77 -10.11 10.36
N ASN A 90 -4.55 -8.98 9.68
CA ASN A 90 -4.43 -8.90 8.24
C ASN A 90 -3.06 -8.37 7.77
N LEU A 91 -1.99 -8.66 8.53
CA LEU A 91 -0.64 -8.24 8.18
C LEU A 91 -0.19 -8.93 6.88
N VAL A 92 0.59 -8.21 6.07
CA VAL A 92 1.09 -8.69 4.76
C VAL A 92 2.61 -8.69 4.65
N LEU A 93 3.33 -8.02 5.58
CA LEU A 93 4.79 -7.95 5.57
C LEU A 93 5.46 -8.95 6.53
N THR A 94 4.68 -9.75 7.26
CA THR A 94 5.22 -10.76 8.20
C THR A 94 5.97 -11.89 7.50
N GLU A 95 5.58 -12.21 6.27
CA GLU A 95 6.17 -13.25 5.44
C GLU A 95 6.23 -12.83 3.96
N GLU A 96 6.93 -13.59 3.14
CA GLU A 96 6.95 -13.34 1.70
C GLU A 96 5.60 -13.67 1.07
N GLN A 97 5.16 -12.83 0.14
CA GLN A 97 3.87 -12.96 -0.57
C GLN A 97 4.11 -13.17 -2.06
N ASN A 98 3.48 -14.17 -2.65
CA ASN A 98 3.49 -14.35 -4.08
C ASN A 98 2.44 -13.44 -4.73
N ILE A 99 2.91 -12.52 -5.58
CA ILE A 99 2.09 -11.58 -6.33
C ILE A 99 2.24 -11.90 -7.82
N ASN A 100 1.20 -12.45 -8.42
CA ASN A 100 1.23 -12.96 -9.80
C ASN A 100 0.84 -11.89 -10.84
N CYS A 101 1.16 -10.64 -10.59
CA CYS A 101 0.90 -9.53 -11.51
C CYS A 101 2.03 -8.49 -11.45
N PRO A 102 2.16 -7.63 -12.48
CA PRO A 102 3.08 -6.50 -12.44
C PRO A 102 2.76 -5.54 -11.28
N VAL A 103 3.79 -5.01 -10.62
CA VAL A 103 3.67 -4.07 -9.49
C VAL A 103 4.49 -2.81 -9.73
N ARG A 104 3.90 -1.66 -9.47
CA ARG A 104 4.59 -0.37 -9.46
C ARG A 104 4.37 0.31 -8.12
N LEU A 105 5.46 0.67 -7.45
CA LEU A 105 5.43 1.38 -6.18
C LEU A 105 6.01 2.78 -6.38
N PHE A 106 5.34 3.77 -5.83
CA PHE A 106 5.76 5.17 -5.80
C PHE A 106 5.86 5.67 -4.38
N HIS A 107 6.92 6.47 -4.09
CA HIS A 107 7.10 7.06 -2.77
C HIS A 107 7.74 8.44 -2.89
N GLY A 108 7.25 9.41 -2.12
CA GLY A 108 7.85 10.73 -2.00
C GLY A 108 8.98 10.74 -0.97
N SER A 109 10.09 11.41 -1.25
CA SER A 109 11.22 11.44 -0.32
C SER A 109 11.00 12.33 0.91
N LEU A 110 9.95 13.15 0.91
CA LEU A 110 9.52 14.00 2.03
C LEU A 110 8.22 13.47 2.66
N ASP A 111 7.92 12.19 2.49
CA ASP A 111 6.79 11.55 3.16
C ASP A 111 7.08 11.39 4.66
N GLU A 112 6.35 12.16 5.49
CA GLU A 112 6.46 12.14 6.95
C GLU A 112 5.48 11.15 7.60
N ASP A 113 4.44 10.69 6.88
CA ASP A 113 3.44 9.76 7.39
C ASP A 113 3.88 8.30 7.27
N VAL A 114 4.46 7.95 6.10
CA VAL A 114 4.92 6.59 5.80
C VAL A 114 6.41 6.63 5.46
N PRO A 115 7.28 5.98 6.25
CA PRO A 115 8.70 5.97 5.95
C PRO A 115 9.00 5.20 4.65
N ILE A 116 9.96 5.68 3.87
CA ILE A 116 10.43 5.05 2.61
C ILE A 116 10.81 3.57 2.83
N SER A 117 11.32 3.25 4.02
CA SER A 117 11.66 1.87 4.40
C SER A 117 10.48 0.90 4.25
N THR A 118 9.24 1.37 4.41
CA THR A 118 8.04 0.56 4.19
C THR A 118 7.92 0.12 2.72
N SER A 119 8.12 1.03 1.76
CA SER A 119 8.10 0.66 0.34
C SER A 119 9.26 -0.27 -0.05
N ILE A 120 10.43 -0.10 0.57
CA ILE A 120 11.55 -1.02 0.40
C ILE A 120 11.23 -2.40 0.99
N GLU A 121 10.53 -2.46 2.12
CA GLU A 121 10.09 -3.71 2.72
C GLU A 121 9.04 -4.42 1.86
N ILE A 122 8.07 -3.69 1.30
CA ILE A 122 7.13 -4.23 0.31
C ILE A 122 7.90 -4.85 -0.86
N LEU A 123 8.86 -4.12 -1.44
CA LEU A 123 9.68 -4.60 -2.55
C LEU A 123 10.42 -5.90 -2.21
N LYS A 124 10.90 -6.05 -0.97
CA LYS A 124 11.63 -7.24 -0.51
C LYS A 124 10.71 -8.43 -0.23
N LYS A 125 9.51 -8.17 0.28
CA LYS A 125 8.57 -9.20 0.72
C LYS A 125 7.62 -9.70 -0.36
N MET A 126 7.32 -8.86 -1.36
CA MET A 126 6.42 -9.22 -2.45
C MET A 126 7.21 -9.85 -3.60
N ARG A 127 6.93 -11.11 -3.91
CA ARG A 127 7.53 -11.82 -5.04
C ARG A 127 6.65 -11.64 -6.28
N SER A 128 7.01 -10.66 -7.11
CA SER A 128 6.42 -10.44 -8.44
C SER A 128 7.49 -10.60 -9.51
N TYR A 129 7.11 -11.10 -10.68
CA TYR A 129 8.01 -11.23 -11.83
C TYR A 129 8.37 -9.87 -12.46
N ASP A 130 7.57 -8.83 -12.21
CA ASP A 130 7.76 -7.48 -12.73
C ASP A 130 7.38 -6.47 -11.66
N MET A 131 8.35 -6.05 -10.85
CA MET A 131 8.14 -5.12 -9.73
C MET A 131 9.17 -4.00 -9.71
N HIS A 132 8.67 -2.76 -9.67
CA HIS A 132 9.52 -1.58 -9.60
C HIS A 132 9.09 -0.66 -8.45
N LEU A 133 10.09 -0.06 -7.79
CA LEU A 133 9.91 1.02 -6.81
C LEU A 133 10.58 2.28 -7.33
N GLN A 134 9.83 3.39 -7.38
CA GLN A 134 10.35 4.73 -7.71
C GLN A 134 10.20 5.65 -6.50
N ILE A 135 11.32 6.25 -6.06
CA ILE A 135 11.34 7.24 -5.00
C ILE A 135 11.63 8.61 -5.63
N ILE A 136 10.69 9.55 -5.46
CA ILE A 136 10.79 10.88 -6.09
C ILE A 136 11.23 11.90 -5.04
N LYS A 137 12.36 12.55 -5.31
CA LYS A 137 12.94 13.55 -4.40
C LYS A 137 12.05 14.79 -4.31
N GLY A 138 11.84 15.28 -3.08
CA GLY A 138 11.09 16.51 -2.84
C GLY A 138 9.57 16.36 -2.84
N ILE A 139 9.05 15.15 -2.98
CA ILE A 139 7.61 14.86 -2.98
C ILE A 139 7.16 14.37 -1.61
N ASP A 140 5.99 14.85 -1.18
CA ASP A 140 5.32 14.50 0.08
C ASP A 140 4.48 13.21 -0.02
N HIS A 141 3.76 12.89 1.07
CA HIS A 141 2.86 11.73 1.17
C HIS A 141 1.75 11.71 0.11
N ARG A 142 1.25 12.87 -0.31
CA ARG A 142 0.13 12.97 -1.27
C ARG A 142 0.50 12.51 -2.67
N PHE A 143 1.75 12.67 -3.07
CA PHE A 143 2.24 12.30 -4.41
C PHE A 143 1.35 12.87 -5.54
N SER A 144 0.88 14.12 -5.40
CA SER A 144 -0.21 14.70 -6.20
C SER A 144 0.21 15.81 -7.17
N THR A 145 1.53 16.05 -7.37
CA THR A 145 1.97 17.00 -8.38
C THR A 145 1.62 16.51 -9.80
N PRO A 146 1.50 17.41 -10.79
CA PRO A 146 1.21 17.02 -12.17
C PRO A 146 2.16 15.94 -12.71
N GLU A 147 3.45 16.02 -12.38
CA GLU A 147 4.49 15.06 -12.77
C GLU A 147 4.26 13.71 -12.10
N CYS A 148 3.92 13.68 -10.81
CA CYS A 148 3.60 12.46 -10.08
C CYS A 148 2.34 11.79 -10.62
N LEU A 149 1.31 12.58 -10.95
CA LEU A 149 0.08 12.06 -11.57
C LEU A 149 0.35 11.48 -12.96
N GLN A 150 1.30 12.06 -13.72
CA GLN A 150 1.69 11.50 -15.01
C GLN A 150 2.43 10.17 -14.84
N LEU A 151 3.36 10.06 -13.86
CA LEU A 151 4.02 8.79 -13.54
C LEU A 151 3.03 7.67 -13.20
N ILE A 152 1.97 8.01 -12.45
CA ILE A 152 0.90 7.03 -12.13
C ILE A 152 0.17 6.60 -13.40
N LYS A 153 -0.18 7.52 -14.30
CA LYS A 153 -0.85 7.20 -15.58
C LYS A 153 0.00 6.31 -16.46
N ASP A 154 1.28 6.65 -16.61
CA ASP A 154 2.25 5.86 -17.40
C ASP A 154 2.40 4.44 -16.82
N ALA A 155 2.40 4.32 -15.49
CA ALA A 155 2.44 3.03 -14.80
C ALA A 155 1.18 2.19 -15.06
N ILE A 156 -0.01 2.80 -15.10
CA ILE A 156 -1.26 2.11 -15.43
C ILE A 156 -1.19 1.56 -16.86
N GLU A 157 -0.72 2.35 -17.81
CA GLU A 157 -0.54 1.93 -19.20
C GLU A 157 0.45 0.77 -19.31
N HIS A 158 1.65 0.90 -18.70
CA HIS A 158 2.67 -0.14 -18.68
C HIS A 158 2.15 -1.46 -18.10
N VAL A 159 1.50 -1.42 -16.94
CA VAL A 159 0.95 -2.60 -16.29
C VAL A 159 -0.15 -3.24 -17.13
N SER A 160 -1.00 -2.42 -17.78
CA SER A 160 -2.04 -2.91 -18.69
C SER A 160 -1.46 -3.64 -19.91
N LEU A 161 -0.36 -3.12 -20.48
CA LEU A 161 0.34 -3.76 -21.58
C LEU A 161 1.04 -5.05 -21.16
N ALA A 162 1.73 -5.05 -20.02
CA ALA A 162 2.40 -6.24 -19.48
C ALA A 162 1.41 -7.38 -19.18
N TYR A 163 0.21 -7.06 -18.73
CA TYR A 163 -0.83 -8.07 -18.52
C TYR A 163 -1.36 -8.66 -19.84
N LYS A 164 -1.56 -7.81 -20.87
CA LYS A 164 -2.02 -8.27 -22.21
C LYS A 164 -0.99 -9.09 -22.96
N TYR A 165 0.29 -8.75 -22.75
CA TYR A 165 1.43 -9.36 -23.45
C TYR A 165 2.47 -9.81 -22.41
N PRO A 166 2.16 -10.87 -21.61
CA PRO A 166 3.13 -11.34 -20.62
C PRO A 166 4.41 -11.76 -21.34
N HIS A 167 5.56 -11.31 -20.80
CA HIS A 167 6.86 -11.73 -21.31
C HIS A 167 6.89 -13.26 -21.33
N LYS A 168 7.03 -13.85 -22.52
CA LYS A 168 7.29 -15.27 -22.64
C LYS A 168 8.61 -15.52 -21.90
N ASP A 169 8.53 -16.32 -20.83
CA ASP A 169 9.70 -16.70 -20.05
C ASP A 169 10.79 -17.21 -21.01
N ASN A 170 11.90 -16.45 -21.13
CA ASN A 170 13.16 -16.92 -21.69
C ASN A 170 13.90 -17.84 -20.71
N ASN A 171 13.17 -18.60 -19.88
CA ASN A 171 13.72 -19.66 -19.04
C ASN A 171 13.61 -21.01 -19.74
N LYS A 172 14.36 -21.13 -20.87
CA LYS A 172 14.88 -22.40 -21.35
C LYS A 172 16.38 -22.21 -21.53
N ALA A 173 17.12 -22.41 -20.47
CA ALA A 173 18.52 -22.79 -20.52
C ALA A 173 18.84 -23.56 -19.23
#